data_c7134db9ce4a038d2672beb5af776b5f
#
_entry.id   c7134db9ce4a038d2672beb5af776b5f
#
_cell.length_a   1.000
_cell.length_b   1.000
_cell.length_c   1.000
_cell.angle_alpha   90.00
_cell.angle_beta   90.00
_cell.angle_gamma   90.00
#
_symmetry.space_group_name_H-M   'P 1'
#
loop_
_entity.id
_entity.type
_entity.pdbx_description
1 polymer ?
#
loop_
_entity_poly.entity_id
_entity_poly.type
_entity_poly.pdbx_seq_one_letter_code
_entity_poly.pdbx_strand_id
1 'polypeptide(L)'
;MKQGAFTRHMCSGFTLFETLVVIALLAIVATLTVPSFVAWHMRDQIDARARALLSTLSYARGEALRRGARVTVCRVDAARHCLAAAQPCKTGVVDWSCGWAVMIERASGLYPLRVQPDITSVSIVGALTNLTFTPPAGQVNGGFRSFDIGPRVDSKATQGKEWRRCIRIAAGGRARIVDGACGAAA
;
A
#
# COMPACT_ATOMS: atom_id res chain seq x y z
N MET A 1 -50.78 56.21 -2.65
CA MET A 1 -49.65 55.77 -3.50
C MET A 1 -48.39 55.74 -2.63
N LYS A 2 -47.90 54.52 -2.22
CA LYS A 2 -46.67 54.34 -1.44
C LYS A 2 -45.53 54.00 -2.43
N GLN A 3 -44.57 54.90 -2.56
CA GLN A 3 -43.36 54.66 -3.34
C GLN A 3 -42.39 53.80 -2.50
N GLY A 4 -42.12 52.58 -2.96
CA GLY A 4 -41.12 51.73 -2.37
C GLY A 4 -39.72 52.18 -2.76
N ALA A 5 -38.88 52.52 -1.78
CA ALA A 5 -37.46 52.80 -1.99
C ALA A 5 -36.70 51.52 -2.28
N PHE A 6 -36.23 51.38 -3.52
CA PHE A 6 -35.29 50.33 -3.89
C PHE A 6 -33.89 50.66 -3.35
N THR A 7 -33.45 50.00 -2.32
CA THR A 7 -32.04 50.05 -1.85
C THR A 7 -31.15 49.33 -2.86
N ARG A 8 -30.38 50.09 -3.64
CA ARG A 8 -29.29 49.55 -4.48
C ARG A 8 -28.19 49.02 -3.57
N HIS A 9 -28.08 47.68 -3.49
CA HIS A 9 -26.88 47.06 -2.97
C HIS A 9 -25.71 47.39 -3.91
N MET A 10 -24.80 48.24 -3.46
CA MET A 10 -23.52 48.50 -4.17
C MET A 10 -22.68 47.22 -4.05
N CYS A 11 -22.56 46.46 -5.15
CA CYS A 11 -21.55 45.43 -5.26
C CYS A 11 -20.18 46.12 -5.30
N SER A 12 -19.44 46.09 -4.19
CA SER A 12 -18.03 46.47 -4.16
C SER A 12 -17.22 45.43 -4.90
N GLY A 13 -16.63 45.76 -6.02
CA GLY A 13 -15.68 44.91 -6.74
C GLY A 13 -14.37 44.80 -5.96
N PHE A 14 -13.70 43.63 -6.04
CA PHE A 14 -12.36 43.43 -5.48
C PHE A 14 -11.34 44.35 -6.16
N THR A 15 -10.49 44.97 -5.35
CA THR A 15 -9.39 45.77 -5.87
C THR A 15 -8.22 44.87 -6.31
N LEU A 16 -7.45 45.31 -7.32
CA LEU A 16 -6.27 44.61 -7.79
C LEU A 16 -5.25 44.36 -6.66
N PHE A 17 -5.12 45.33 -5.76
CA PHE A 17 -4.24 45.20 -4.58
C PHE A 17 -4.72 44.12 -3.61
N GLU A 18 -6.01 44.00 -3.35
CA GLU A 18 -6.60 42.98 -2.49
C GLU A 18 -6.40 41.57 -3.04
N THR A 19 -6.58 41.37 -4.36
CA THR A 19 -6.29 40.08 -5.00
C THR A 19 -4.82 39.73 -4.93
N LEU A 20 -3.91 40.71 -5.05
CA LEU A 20 -2.48 40.50 -4.97
C LEU A 20 -2.05 40.07 -3.55
N VAL A 21 -2.60 40.69 -2.51
CA VAL A 21 -2.36 40.33 -1.12
C VAL A 21 -2.88 38.92 -0.83
N VAL A 22 -4.09 38.57 -1.30
CA VAL A 22 -4.66 37.23 -1.11
C VAL A 22 -3.78 36.16 -1.76
N ILE A 23 -3.34 36.36 -3.01
CA ILE A 23 -2.45 35.41 -3.70
C ILE A 23 -1.12 35.27 -2.95
N ALA A 24 -0.53 36.34 -2.47
CA ALA A 24 0.71 36.33 -1.70
C ALA A 24 0.55 35.50 -0.41
N LEU A 25 -0.53 35.70 0.34
CA LEU A 25 -0.84 34.93 1.54
C LEU A 25 -1.07 33.44 1.24
N LEU A 26 -1.83 33.13 0.18
CA LEU A 26 -2.04 31.75 -0.26
C LEU A 26 -0.72 31.06 -0.65
N ALA A 27 0.18 31.77 -1.33
CA ALA A 27 1.49 31.24 -1.68
C ALA A 27 2.33 30.90 -0.44
N ILE A 28 2.34 31.78 0.58
CA ILE A 28 3.03 31.53 1.84
C ILE A 28 2.44 30.29 2.55
N VAL A 29 1.13 30.20 2.67
CA VAL A 29 0.47 29.03 3.29
C VAL A 29 0.78 27.75 2.51
N ALA A 30 0.73 27.79 1.18
CA ALA A 30 1.03 26.64 0.34
C ALA A 30 2.45 26.11 0.54
N THR A 31 3.46 26.99 0.62
CA THR A 31 4.85 26.57 0.84
C THR A 31 5.09 25.87 2.17
N LEU A 32 4.33 26.21 3.19
CA LEU A 32 4.42 25.59 4.52
C LEU A 32 3.65 24.25 4.61
N THR A 33 2.54 24.12 3.89
CA THR A 33 1.65 22.93 4.00
C THR A 33 2.03 21.79 3.07
N VAL A 34 2.56 22.07 1.86
CA VAL A 34 2.88 21.06 0.85
C VAL A 34 3.84 19.98 1.36
N PRO A 35 4.98 20.27 2.01
CA PRO A 35 5.91 19.22 2.45
C PRO A 35 5.28 18.29 3.50
N SER A 36 4.46 18.83 4.40
CA SER A 36 3.76 18.03 5.41
C SER A 36 2.71 17.10 4.77
N PHE A 37 2.00 17.58 3.76
CA PHE A 37 1.00 16.79 3.03
C PHE A 37 1.63 15.62 2.27
N VAL A 38 2.75 15.84 1.59
CA VAL A 38 3.49 14.79 0.87
C VAL A 38 3.96 13.69 1.83
N ALA A 39 4.50 14.08 2.98
CA ALA A 39 4.92 13.14 4.01
C ALA A 39 3.75 12.31 4.55
N TRP A 40 2.64 12.95 4.88
CA TRP A 40 1.44 12.27 5.33
C TRP A 40 0.90 11.29 4.29
N HIS A 41 0.81 11.71 3.03
CA HIS A 41 0.33 10.87 1.94
C HIS A 41 1.20 9.62 1.72
N MET A 42 2.53 9.75 1.83
CA MET A 42 3.43 8.61 1.74
C MET A 42 3.20 7.61 2.88
N ARG A 43 3.02 8.06 4.13
CA ARG A 43 2.69 7.18 5.25
C ARG A 43 1.39 6.43 5.03
N ASP A 44 0.36 7.14 4.55
CA ASP A 44 -0.93 6.54 4.26
C ASP A 44 -0.82 5.44 3.20
N GLN A 45 -0.03 5.66 2.14
CA GLN A 45 0.26 4.64 1.13
C GLN A 45 0.96 3.41 1.71
N ILE A 46 1.96 3.59 2.57
CA ILE A 46 2.67 2.49 3.23
C ILE A 46 1.71 1.69 4.10
N ASP A 47 0.90 2.36 4.92
CA ASP A 47 -0.08 1.74 5.80
C ASP A 47 -1.18 1.01 5.01
N ALA A 48 -1.69 1.62 3.96
CA ALA A 48 -2.69 1.01 3.08
C ALA A 48 -2.16 -0.27 2.43
N ARG A 49 -0.90 -0.27 1.95
CA ARG A 49 -0.27 -1.44 1.37
C ARG A 49 0.02 -2.54 2.39
N ALA A 50 0.48 -2.18 3.57
CA ALA A 50 0.69 -3.13 4.65
C ALA A 50 -0.63 -3.83 5.04
N ARG A 51 -1.71 -3.07 5.19
CA ARG A 51 -3.04 -3.62 5.47
C ARG A 51 -3.58 -4.47 4.32
N ALA A 52 -3.37 -4.05 3.07
CA ALA A 52 -3.77 -4.80 1.89
C ALA A 52 -3.07 -6.18 1.82
N LEU A 53 -1.75 -6.21 2.08
CA LEU A 53 -1.01 -7.46 2.11
C LEU A 53 -1.44 -8.35 3.30
N LEU A 54 -1.60 -7.77 4.50
CA LEU A 54 -2.10 -8.49 5.67
C LEU A 54 -3.47 -9.13 5.41
N SER A 55 -4.40 -8.37 4.84
CA SER A 55 -5.75 -8.88 4.49
C SER A 55 -5.68 -9.97 3.43
N THR A 56 -4.77 -9.84 2.47
CA THR A 56 -4.53 -10.86 1.44
C THR A 56 -4.02 -12.16 2.04
N LEU A 57 -3.05 -12.10 2.95
CA LEU A 57 -2.50 -13.27 3.65
C LEU A 57 -3.57 -13.95 4.51
N SER A 58 -4.36 -13.19 5.23
CA SER A 58 -5.48 -13.69 6.03
C SER A 58 -6.55 -14.36 5.16
N TYR A 59 -6.89 -13.75 4.03
CA TYR A 59 -7.81 -14.29 3.04
C TYR A 59 -7.28 -15.61 2.45
N ALA A 60 -6.02 -15.62 2.00
CA ALA A 60 -5.40 -16.82 1.42
C ALA A 60 -5.40 -18.01 2.42
N ARG A 61 -5.06 -17.73 3.68
CA ARG A 61 -5.14 -18.73 4.75
C ARG A 61 -6.57 -19.24 4.94
N GLY A 62 -7.55 -18.33 5.03
CA GLY A 62 -8.97 -18.68 5.16
C GLY A 62 -9.48 -19.53 3.99
N GLU A 63 -9.08 -19.21 2.74
CA GLU A 63 -9.43 -19.99 1.56
C GLU A 63 -8.79 -21.39 1.55
N ALA A 64 -7.54 -21.52 2.02
CA ALA A 64 -6.89 -22.82 2.15
C ALA A 64 -7.63 -23.73 3.15
N LEU A 65 -8.04 -23.18 4.28
CA LEU A 65 -8.84 -23.89 5.29
C LEU A 65 -10.23 -24.25 4.77
N ARG A 66 -10.91 -23.29 4.16
CA ARG A 66 -12.30 -23.46 3.70
C ARG A 66 -12.43 -24.46 2.56
N ARG A 67 -11.46 -24.46 1.64
CA ARG A 67 -11.51 -25.30 0.43
C ARG A 67 -10.75 -26.62 0.57
N GLY A 68 -9.98 -26.81 1.65
CA GLY A 68 -9.13 -27.98 1.82
C GLY A 68 -8.05 -28.12 0.72
N ALA A 69 -7.67 -27.01 0.08
CA ALA A 69 -6.74 -26.96 -1.05
C ALA A 69 -5.57 -26.02 -0.75
N ARG A 70 -4.45 -26.22 -1.44
CA ARG A 70 -3.31 -25.30 -1.35
C ARG A 70 -3.66 -23.95 -1.98
N VAL A 71 -3.34 -22.87 -1.26
CA VAL A 71 -3.53 -21.50 -1.73
C VAL A 71 -2.21 -20.77 -1.64
N THR A 72 -1.74 -20.25 -2.78
CA THR A 72 -0.46 -19.57 -2.91
C THR A 72 -0.67 -18.09 -3.13
N VAL A 73 0.02 -17.24 -2.38
CA VAL A 73 0.18 -15.83 -2.65
C VAL A 73 1.51 -15.65 -3.36
N CYS A 74 1.52 -15.06 -4.55
CA CYS A 74 2.71 -14.87 -5.36
C CYS A 74 2.74 -13.47 -5.99
N ARG A 75 3.95 -13.00 -6.33
CA ARG A 75 4.12 -11.85 -7.21
C ARG A 75 3.62 -12.22 -8.61
N VAL A 76 3.02 -11.27 -9.31
CA VAL A 76 2.45 -11.54 -10.64
C VAL A 76 2.98 -10.59 -11.70
N ASP A 77 2.97 -11.08 -12.94
CA ASP A 77 3.17 -10.28 -14.13
C ASP A 77 1.87 -9.58 -14.58
N ALA A 78 1.93 -8.85 -15.69
CA ALA A 78 0.78 -8.18 -16.29
C ALA A 78 -0.32 -9.17 -16.75
N ALA A 79 0.05 -10.41 -17.09
CA ALA A 79 -0.87 -11.47 -17.47
C ALA A 79 -1.44 -12.24 -16.27
N ARG A 80 -1.08 -11.82 -15.04
CA ARG A 80 -1.51 -12.42 -13.75
C ARG A 80 -0.93 -13.83 -13.51
N HIS A 81 0.18 -14.17 -14.13
CA HIS A 81 0.93 -15.37 -13.82
C HIS A 81 1.89 -15.11 -12.67
N CYS A 82 2.12 -16.13 -11.83
CA CYS A 82 3.12 -16.06 -10.77
C CYS A 82 4.52 -15.91 -11.36
N LEU A 83 5.26 -14.90 -10.91
CA LEU A 83 6.65 -14.70 -11.27
C LEU A 83 7.54 -15.75 -10.57
N ALA A 84 8.55 -16.24 -11.29
CA ALA A 84 9.57 -17.11 -10.73
C ALA A 84 10.48 -16.36 -9.73
N ALA A 85 11.29 -17.13 -8.99
CA ALA A 85 12.29 -16.56 -8.11
C ALA A 85 13.27 -15.67 -8.90
N ALA A 86 13.60 -14.51 -8.34
CA ALA A 86 14.48 -13.51 -8.95
C ALA A 86 14.00 -12.91 -10.28
N GLN A 87 12.85 -13.33 -10.82
CA GLN A 87 12.30 -12.73 -12.03
C GLN A 87 11.84 -11.28 -11.73
N PRO A 88 12.34 -10.27 -12.47
CA PRO A 88 11.93 -8.89 -12.27
C PRO A 88 10.50 -8.64 -12.74
N CYS A 89 9.87 -7.64 -12.16
CA CYS A 89 8.63 -7.08 -12.66
C CYS A 89 8.83 -6.33 -13.98
N LYS A 90 7.74 -5.94 -14.63
CA LYS A 90 7.78 -5.05 -15.80
C LYS A 90 8.55 -3.74 -15.53
N THR A 91 8.60 -3.29 -14.30
CA THR A 91 9.35 -2.11 -13.83
C THR A 91 10.84 -2.38 -13.53
N GLY A 92 11.34 -3.59 -13.76
CA GLY A 92 12.72 -4.00 -13.47
C GLY A 92 13.02 -4.34 -12.01
N VAL A 93 12.07 -4.15 -11.09
CA VAL A 93 12.24 -4.47 -9.65
C VAL A 93 11.91 -5.91 -9.32
N VAL A 94 12.58 -6.47 -8.30
CA VAL A 94 12.41 -7.84 -7.83
C VAL A 94 11.79 -7.84 -6.42
N ASP A 95 10.72 -7.05 -6.22
CA ASP A 95 10.01 -7.01 -4.96
C ASP A 95 8.49 -7.21 -5.15
N TRP A 96 7.72 -7.21 -4.06
CA TRP A 96 6.28 -7.45 -4.09
C TRP A 96 5.46 -6.23 -4.53
N SER A 97 6.08 -5.12 -4.85
CA SER A 97 5.39 -3.93 -5.36
C SER A 97 4.87 -4.07 -6.78
N CYS A 98 5.31 -5.10 -7.53
CA CYS A 98 4.74 -5.47 -8.83
C CYS A 98 3.24 -5.81 -8.79
N GLY A 99 2.67 -5.93 -7.61
CA GLY A 99 1.38 -6.56 -7.42
C GLY A 99 1.52 -8.04 -7.09
N TRP A 100 0.46 -8.58 -6.53
CA TRP A 100 0.40 -9.97 -6.12
C TRP A 100 -0.98 -10.57 -6.33
N ALA A 101 -1.05 -11.88 -6.43
CA ALA A 101 -2.30 -12.60 -6.51
C ALA A 101 -2.39 -13.72 -5.48
N VAL A 102 -3.61 -14.02 -5.09
CA VAL A 102 -3.98 -15.24 -4.37
C VAL A 102 -4.42 -16.26 -5.39
N MET A 103 -3.69 -17.37 -5.47
CA MET A 103 -3.90 -18.45 -6.43
C MET A 103 -4.33 -19.70 -5.70
N ILE A 104 -5.31 -20.41 -6.21
CA ILE A 104 -5.70 -21.75 -5.72
C ILE A 104 -5.14 -22.82 -6.66
N GLU A 105 -4.58 -23.88 -6.07
CA GLU A 105 -4.13 -25.05 -6.81
C GLU A 105 -5.32 -25.96 -7.12
N ARG A 106 -5.49 -26.31 -8.39
CA ARG A 106 -6.47 -27.30 -8.90
C ARG A 106 -5.74 -28.30 -9.80
N ALA A 107 -6.41 -29.37 -10.17
CA ALA A 107 -5.83 -30.41 -11.05
C ALA A 107 -5.25 -29.87 -12.35
N SER A 108 -5.83 -28.80 -12.90
CA SER A 108 -5.43 -28.16 -14.16
C SER A 108 -4.46 -26.96 -13.99
N GLY A 109 -4.00 -26.66 -12.77
CA GLY A 109 -3.06 -25.59 -12.50
C GLY A 109 -3.47 -24.59 -11.43
N LEU A 110 -2.84 -23.41 -11.47
CA LEU A 110 -3.12 -22.30 -10.54
C LEU A 110 -4.19 -21.37 -11.12
N TYR A 111 -5.20 -21.06 -10.32
CA TYR A 111 -6.28 -20.14 -10.68
C TYR A 111 -6.32 -18.95 -9.75
N PRO A 112 -6.45 -17.72 -10.28
CA PRO A 112 -6.51 -16.52 -9.45
C PRO A 112 -7.86 -16.43 -8.72
N LEU A 113 -7.80 -16.21 -7.40
CA LEU A 113 -8.94 -15.87 -6.56
C LEU A 113 -9.06 -14.37 -6.32
N ARG A 114 -7.93 -13.70 -6.19
CA ARG A 114 -7.83 -12.26 -5.94
C ARG A 114 -6.53 -11.73 -6.47
N VAL A 115 -6.55 -10.54 -7.08
CA VAL A 115 -5.37 -9.85 -7.60
C VAL A 115 -5.29 -8.47 -6.99
N GLN A 116 -4.08 -8.07 -6.60
CA GLN A 116 -3.76 -6.71 -6.16
C GLN A 116 -2.86 -6.05 -7.20
N PRO A 117 -3.18 -4.83 -7.63
CA PRO A 117 -2.37 -4.13 -8.62
C PRO A 117 -1.02 -3.71 -8.05
N ASP A 118 -0.09 -3.40 -8.94
CA ASP A 118 1.21 -2.83 -8.65
C ASP A 118 1.13 -1.43 -8.01
N ILE A 119 2.20 -1.03 -7.35
CA ILE A 119 2.42 0.32 -6.86
C ILE A 119 3.90 0.68 -6.95
N THR A 120 4.20 1.84 -7.52
CA THR A 120 5.57 2.26 -7.77
C THR A 120 6.20 3.06 -6.63
N SER A 121 5.40 3.70 -5.79
CA SER A 121 5.85 4.58 -4.71
C SER A 121 6.35 3.84 -3.46
N VAL A 122 5.88 2.60 -3.23
CA VAL A 122 6.18 1.79 -2.06
C VAL A 122 7.00 0.56 -2.47
N SER A 123 8.03 0.23 -1.69
CA SER A 123 8.79 -1.02 -1.80
C SER A 123 8.25 -2.04 -0.81
N ILE A 124 8.11 -3.29 -1.24
CA ILE A 124 7.65 -4.41 -0.41
C ILE A 124 8.63 -5.56 -0.58
N VAL A 125 9.58 -5.66 0.33
CA VAL A 125 10.65 -6.66 0.28
C VAL A 125 10.25 -7.88 1.11
N GLY A 126 10.17 -9.04 0.47
CA GLY A 126 9.95 -10.33 1.13
C GLY A 126 11.06 -11.32 0.78
N ALA A 127 11.39 -12.22 1.70
CA ALA A 127 12.42 -13.24 1.49
C ALA A 127 12.07 -14.24 0.39
N LEU A 128 10.78 -14.40 0.07
CA LEU A 128 10.27 -15.35 -0.92
C LEU A 128 9.46 -14.66 -2.00
N THR A 129 9.41 -15.27 -3.18
CA THR A 129 8.58 -14.84 -4.31
C THR A 129 7.14 -15.35 -4.22
N ASN A 130 6.91 -16.39 -3.44
CA ASN A 130 5.61 -16.97 -3.19
C ASN A 130 5.48 -17.44 -1.74
N LEU A 131 4.26 -17.58 -1.29
CA LEU A 131 3.91 -18.06 0.05
C LEU A 131 2.70 -18.98 -0.07
N THR A 132 2.86 -20.26 0.25
CA THR A 132 1.79 -21.25 0.14
C THR A 132 1.24 -21.62 1.51
N PHE A 133 -0.08 -21.50 1.64
CA PHE A 133 -0.86 -21.97 2.78
C PHE A 133 -1.38 -23.37 2.51
N THR A 134 -1.14 -24.30 3.44
CA THR A 134 -1.51 -25.71 3.31
C THR A 134 -2.63 -26.11 4.27
N PRO A 135 -3.65 -26.83 3.80
CA PRO A 135 -4.66 -27.43 4.69
C PRO A 135 -4.02 -28.57 5.53
N PRO A 136 -4.65 -29.03 6.64
CA PRO A 136 -5.88 -28.49 7.22
C PRO A 136 -5.68 -27.30 8.15
N ALA A 137 -4.44 -26.94 8.53
CA ALA A 137 -4.16 -25.94 9.55
C ALA A 137 -3.86 -24.54 8.99
N GLY A 138 -3.74 -24.37 7.68
CA GLY A 138 -3.36 -23.11 7.05
C GLY A 138 -1.93 -22.70 7.42
N GLN A 139 -1.04 -23.68 7.56
CA GLN A 139 0.37 -23.46 7.85
C GLN A 139 1.11 -22.98 6.62
N VAL A 140 2.20 -22.25 6.85
CA VAL A 140 3.11 -21.78 5.80
C VAL A 140 4.35 -22.66 5.80
N ASN A 141 4.68 -23.23 4.65
CA ASN A 141 5.89 -24.03 4.51
C ASN A 141 7.14 -23.17 4.73
N GLY A 142 8.08 -23.67 5.54
CA GLY A 142 9.41 -23.10 5.71
C GLY A 142 9.57 -22.10 6.86
N GLY A 143 8.71 -22.10 7.87
CA GLY A 143 8.91 -21.36 9.13
C GLY A 143 8.51 -19.89 9.08
N PHE A 144 9.17 -19.05 9.89
CA PHE A 144 8.87 -17.61 9.98
C PHE A 144 9.21 -16.88 8.69
N ARG A 145 8.28 -16.00 8.27
CA ARG A 145 8.41 -15.15 7.09
C ARG A 145 8.11 -13.70 7.44
N SER A 146 8.74 -12.79 6.74
CA SER A 146 8.49 -11.36 6.93
C SER A 146 8.48 -10.61 5.61
N PHE A 147 7.74 -9.49 5.59
CA PHE A 147 7.74 -8.49 4.53
C PHE A 147 8.06 -7.15 5.14
N ASP A 148 9.09 -6.50 4.61
CA ASP A 148 9.46 -5.13 4.95
C ASP A 148 8.85 -4.18 3.94
N ILE A 149 8.05 -3.22 4.42
CA ILE A 149 7.29 -2.29 3.60
C ILE A 149 7.73 -0.88 3.96
N GLY A 150 8.16 -0.13 2.96
CA GLY A 150 8.65 1.24 3.15
C GLY A 150 8.60 2.07 1.88
N PRO A 151 9.07 3.32 1.91
CA PRO A 151 9.17 4.13 0.71
C PRO A 151 10.15 3.50 -0.27
N ARG A 152 9.88 3.63 -1.57
CA ARG A 152 10.79 3.11 -2.61
C ARG A 152 12.10 3.87 -2.67
N VAL A 153 12.03 5.18 -2.47
CA VAL A 153 13.20 6.06 -2.43
C VAL A 153 13.38 6.52 -1.00
N ASP A 154 14.48 6.11 -0.39
CA ASP A 154 14.87 6.60 0.92
C ASP A 154 15.39 8.04 0.79
N SER A 155 14.78 8.97 1.50
CA SER A 155 15.22 10.35 1.65
C SER A 155 15.46 10.67 3.12
N LYS A 156 16.20 11.73 3.43
CA LYS A 156 16.37 12.17 4.83
C LYS A 156 15.02 12.43 5.53
N ALA A 157 14.00 12.83 4.76
CA ALA A 157 12.65 13.07 5.27
C ALA A 157 11.82 11.81 5.50
N THR A 158 12.22 10.66 4.94
CA THR A 158 11.49 9.38 5.01
C THR A 158 12.28 8.27 5.73
N GLN A 159 13.29 8.65 6.50
CA GLN A 159 14.03 7.73 7.36
C GLN A 159 13.38 7.64 8.76
N GLY A 160 13.37 6.42 9.31
CA GLY A 160 12.83 6.19 10.65
C GLY A 160 11.80 5.07 10.70
N LYS A 161 11.48 4.67 11.93
CA LYS A 161 10.53 3.57 12.18
C LYS A 161 9.10 3.89 11.69
N GLU A 162 8.73 5.13 11.70
CA GLU A 162 7.43 5.64 11.27
C GLU A 162 7.16 5.46 9.77
N TRP A 163 8.22 5.29 8.98
CA TRP A 163 8.14 5.10 7.51
C TRP A 163 8.20 3.65 7.08
N ARG A 164 8.27 2.71 8.01
CA ARG A 164 8.38 1.30 7.70
C ARG A 164 7.35 0.48 8.47
N ARG A 165 6.88 -0.59 7.83
CA ARG A 165 6.00 -1.59 8.45
C ARG A 165 6.58 -2.97 8.18
N CYS A 166 6.60 -3.79 9.21
CA CYS A 166 7.00 -5.19 9.08
C CYS A 166 5.77 -6.08 9.24
N ILE A 167 5.48 -6.91 8.23
CA ILE A 167 4.52 -8.00 8.38
C ILE A 167 5.29 -9.24 8.73
N ARG A 168 5.01 -9.83 9.88
CA ARG A 168 5.59 -11.10 10.35
C ARG A 168 4.54 -12.19 10.25
N ILE A 169 4.93 -13.34 9.70
CA ILE A 169 4.07 -14.52 9.54
C ILE A 169 4.66 -15.63 10.37
N ALA A 170 3.89 -16.13 11.34
CA ALA A 170 4.26 -17.29 12.13
C ALA A 170 4.13 -18.59 11.30
N ALA A 171 4.81 -19.67 11.70
CA ALA A 171 4.71 -20.97 11.05
C ALA A 171 3.26 -21.48 10.93
N GLY A 172 2.39 -21.16 11.90
CA GLY A 172 0.94 -21.43 11.82
C GLY A 172 0.16 -20.56 10.84
N GLY A 173 0.82 -19.75 9.99
CA GLY A 173 0.20 -18.94 8.95
C GLY A 173 -0.49 -17.66 9.45
N ARG A 174 -0.35 -17.30 10.72
CA ARG A 174 -0.91 -16.06 11.27
C ARG A 174 0.02 -14.90 10.96
N ALA A 175 -0.48 -13.90 10.23
CA ALA A 175 0.25 -12.68 9.92
C ALA A 175 -0.12 -11.56 10.88
N ARG A 176 0.86 -10.67 11.20
CA ARG A 176 0.66 -9.46 12.00
C ARG A 176 1.54 -8.33 11.48
N ILE A 177 1.06 -7.09 11.63
CA ILE A 177 1.85 -5.88 11.33
C ILE A 177 2.54 -5.43 12.62
N VAL A 178 3.78 -4.98 12.46
CA VAL A 178 4.61 -4.35 13.51
C VAL A 178 5.21 -3.08 12.89
N ASP A 179 5.31 -2.02 13.67
CA ASP A 179 5.95 -0.77 13.23
C ASP A 179 7.47 -0.95 13.13
N GLY A 180 8.06 -0.31 12.13
CA GLY A 180 9.48 -0.35 11.85
C GLY A 180 9.88 -1.42 10.84
N ALA A 181 11.20 -1.48 10.54
CA ALA A 181 11.77 -2.45 9.62
C ALA A 181 11.76 -3.87 10.20
N CYS A 182 11.68 -4.86 9.33
CA CYS A 182 11.86 -6.25 9.71
C CYS A 182 13.32 -6.49 10.14
N GLY A 183 13.54 -7.10 11.30
CA GLY A 183 14.90 -7.35 11.81
C GLY A 183 15.44 -6.28 12.75
N ALA A 184 14.80 -5.13 12.92
CA ALA A 184 15.04 -4.28 14.07
C ALA A 184 14.57 -5.04 15.31
N ALA A 185 15.49 -5.39 16.19
CA ALA A 185 15.18 -5.97 17.49
C ALA A 185 14.22 -5.01 18.22
N ALA A 186 13.16 -5.58 18.77
CA ALA A 186 12.26 -4.86 19.66
C ALA A 186 12.96 -4.58 20.98
#